data_f7335999651d50fccbabc31db3715e4e
#
_entry.id   f7335999651d50fccbabc31db3715e4e
#
_cell.length_a   1.000
_cell.length_b   1.000
_cell.length_c   1.000
_cell.angle_alpha   90.00
_cell.angle_beta   90.00
_cell.angle_gamma   90.00
#
_symmetry.space_group_name_H-M   'P 1'
#
loop_
_entity.id
_entity.type
_entity.pdbx_description
1 polymer ?
#
loop_
_entity_poly.entity_id
_entity_poly.type
_entity_poly.pdbx_seq_one_letter_code
_entity_poly.pdbx_strand_id
1 'polypeptide(L)'
;MPENRLSAILFSRESAMTSLRVTLLVGAMLFSIAGSAQAAGDITIVRDLAGRVGPVIGSAQACRDIARPRIQTIVDKFSQVIREASSNEAERSDLTQTFDRTVSEGRTAVTSGRVDCIRADRQLADLERSISGPSLSSVIGPSPAAAATAANAATAPTANVPAGPLPRGIGEKEIRFGIAAPFSGSARELGRQMKLGIETAFNRINDSGGVDGRMLKLFAADDGYEPSRTGEAMKQLYEKDQVFGIVGNVGTPTAVVAVPYALERKMLFFGAFTGANILRNDPPDRYVFNYRASYAEETDAVVRYLVKIRRIPPKQIAVFAQQDSYGDAGFAGVAKAFRAMGLNDGAILRLNYARNTVDVEDAINQLKLAKPPIKAVVMVPTYRAAARFIEKTRDLYPGMIYTNVSFVGSTALAEELKLLGPRYTNGVIVTQVVPAVSGYSSAVLEYKNALAKYFPGEAPDYVSLEGFVAANVLIQGIKRAGPQLDTERLIDTLETMRNLDLGLGTSLGFGRSEHQASHKIWGTALDESGRYQPLDLE
;
A
#
# COMPACT_ATOMS: atom_id res chain seq x y z
N MET A 1 -36.73 -29.02 -51.03
CA MET A 1 -37.99 -29.84 -50.93
C MET A 1 -37.96 -30.54 -49.58
N PRO A 2 -39.12 -30.65 -48.99
CA PRO A 2 -39.66 -29.70 -48.02
C PRO A 2 -39.98 -30.38 -46.68
N GLU A 3 -40.51 -29.53 -45.78
CA GLU A 3 -41.51 -29.82 -44.73
C GLU A 3 -41.01 -30.36 -43.41
N ASN A 4 -41.34 -29.85 -42.25
CA ASN A 4 -42.66 -29.38 -41.82
C ASN A 4 -42.58 -28.40 -40.67
N ARG A 5 -43.40 -27.37 -40.76
CA ARG A 5 -43.83 -26.45 -39.72
C ARG A 5 -44.88 -27.15 -38.81
N LEU A 6 -45.14 -26.46 -37.70
CA LEU A 6 -46.32 -26.49 -36.81
C LEU A 6 -46.16 -27.26 -35.50
N SER A 7 -45.91 -26.50 -34.44
CA SER A 7 -46.85 -26.38 -33.31
C SER A 7 -46.32 -25.31 -32.32
N ALA A 8 -46.66 -24.08 -32.57
CA ALA A 8 -46.74 -23.04 -31.55
C ALA A 8 -48.21 -22.83 -31.23
N ILE A 9 -48.45 -22.29 -30.03
CA ILE A 9 -49.75 -21.84 -29.50
C ILE A 9 -50.49 -22.90 -28.70
N LEU A 10 -50.27 -22.81 -27.39
CA LEU A 10 -51.21 -22.91 -26.29
C LEU A 10 -50.44 -23.21 -24.98
N PHE A 11 -50.01 -22.16 -24.29
CA PHE A 11 -49.82 -22.11 -22.84
C PHE A 11 -49.41 -20.70 -22.45
N SER A 12 -50.35 -19.79 -22.48
CA SER A 12 -50.21 -18.48 -21.88
C SER A 12 -51.54 -18.11 -21.22
N ARG A 13 -51.66 -18.41 -19.92
CA ARG A 13 -52.58 -17.69 -19.01
C ARG A 13 -52.51 -18.12 -17.54
N GLU A 14 -51.63 -19.01 -17.13
CA GLU A 14 -51.52 -19.38 -15.70
C GLU A 14 -50.23 -18.98 -14.99
N SER A 15 -49.29 -18.31 -15.67
CA SER A 15 -48.00 -17.90 -15.08
C SER A 15 -47.97 -16.49 -14.48
N ALA A 16 -49.09 -15.74 -14.55
CA ALA A 16 -49.07 -14.34 -14.09
C ALA A 16 -49.52 -14.13 -12.63
N MET A 17 -50.11 -15.15 -11.98
CA MET A 17 -50.55 -15.03 -10.57
C MET A 17 -49.68 -15.77 -9.56
N THR A 18 -48.75 -16.57 -10.00
CA THR A 18 -47.73 -17.22 -9.14
C THR A 18 -46.47 -16.39 -8.97
N SER A 19 -46.16 -15.46 -9.88
CA SER A 19 -44.97 -14.62 -9.79
C SER A 19 -45.05 -13.50 -8.74
N LEU A 20 -46.27 -13.02 -8.42
CA LEU A 20 -46.46 -11.92 -7.47
C LEU A 20 -46.45 -12.40 -5.99
N ARG A 21 -46.73 -13.67 -5.74
CA ARG A 21 -46.62 -14.25 -4.38
C ARG A 21 -45.22 -14.78 -4.06
N VAL A 22 -44.45 -15.14 -5.06
CA VAL A 22 -43.04 -15.56 -4.90
C VAL A 22 -42.12 -14.34 -4.70
N THR A 23 -42.41 -13.19 -5.33
CA THR A 23 -41.60 -11.96 -5.19
C THR A 23 -41.75 -11.31 -3.81
N LEU A 24 -42.90 -11.46 -3.13
CA LEU A 24 -43.12 -10.96 -1.76
C LEU A 24 -42.51 -11.88 -0.68
N LEU A 25 -42.38 -13.18 -0.93
CA LEU A 25 -41.71 -14.12 -0.03
C LEU A 25 -40.17 -14.09 -0.18
N VAL A 26 -39.67 -13.83 -1.37
CA VAL A 26 -38.24 -13.65 -1.63
C VAL A 26 -37.73 -12.30 -1.08
N GLY A 27 -38.54 -11.24 -1.11
CA GLY A 27 -38.21 -9.94 -0.50
C GLY A 27 -38.12 -10.00 1.03
N ALA A 28 -38.97 -10.79 1.70
CA ALA A 28 -38.91 -10.97 3.15
C ALA A 28 -37.77 -11.92 3.60
N MET A 29 -37.36 -12.88 2.78
CA MET A 29 -36.19 -13.73 3.04
C MET A 29 -34.87 -13.03 2.76
N LEU A 30 -34.77 -12.11 1.80
CA LEU A 30 -33.55 -11.34 1.53
C LEU A 30 -33.24 -10.33 2.62
N PHE A 31 -34.24 -9.80 3.35
CA PHE A 31 -34.00 -8.93 4.51
C PHE A 31 -33.54 -9.70 5.76
N SER A 32 -33.87 -10.99 5.87
CA SER A 32 -33.38 -11.86 6.96
C SER A 32 -31.99 -12.42 6.69
N ILE A 33 -31.60 -12.52 5.41
CA ILE A 33 -30.26 -13.02 5.02
C ILE A 33 -29.22 -11.92 5.11
N ALA A 34 -29.56 -10.64 4.92
CA ALA A 34 -28.62 -9.52 5.05
C ALA A 34 -28.14 -9.34 6.51
N GLY A 35 -29.00 -9.54 7.50
CA GLY A 35 -28.62 -9.51 8.92
C GLY A 35 -27.74 -10.69 9.34
N SER A 36 -27.98 -11.88 8.78
CA SER A 36 -27.17 -13.08 9.09
C SER A 36 -25.82 -13.12 8.34
N ALA A 37 -25.70 -12.47 7.20
CA ALA A 37 -24.44 -12.39 6.46
C ALA A 37 -23.43 -11.43 7.13
N GLN A 38 -23.89 -10.34 7.76
CA GLN A 38 -23.05 -9.42 8.50
C GLN A 38 -22.53 -10.09 9.78
N ALA A 39 -23.41 -10.76 10.55
CA ALA A 39 -23.01 -11.50 11.75
C ALA A 39 -22.08 -12.69 11.43
N ALA A 40 -22.28 -13.39 10.31
CA ALA A 40 -21.41 -14.47 9.86
C ALA A 40 -20.02 -13.98 9.46
N GLY A 41 -19.92 -12.76 8.91
CA GLY A 41 -18.64 -12.11 8.59
C GLY A 41 -17.84 -11.78 9.84
N ASP A 42 -18.47 -11.21 10.85
CA ASP A 42 -17.83 -10.82 12.11
C ASP A 42 -17.32 -12.04 12.91
N ILE A 43 -18.09 -13.13 12.96
CA ILE A 43 -17.70 -14.39 13.64
C ILE A 43 -16.48 -15.04 12.96
N THR A 44 -16.45 -15.03 11.62
CA THR A 44 -15.32 -15.63 10.87
C THR A 44 -14.02 -14.86 11.14
N ILE A 45 -14.09 -13.55 11.22
CA ILE A 45 -12.95 -12.68 11.54
C ILE A 45 -12.45 -12.96 12.96
N VAL A 46 -13.35 -13.06 13.94
CA VAL A 46 -12.97 -13.33 15.34
C VAL A 46 -12.42 -14.75 15.51
N ARG A 47 -12.93 -15.73 14.79
CA ARG A 47 -12.39 -17.09 14.77
C ARG A 47 -10.96 -17.13 14.21
N ASP A 48 -10.70 -16.41 13.14
CA ASP A 48 -9.36 -16.28 12.56
C ASP A 48 -8.38 -15.55 13.50
N LEU A 49 -8.85 -14.50 14.18
CA LEU A 49 -8.10 -13.82 15.22
C LEU A 49 -7.79 -14.76 16.40
N ALA A 50 -8.73 -15.60 16.84
CA ALA A 50 -8.49 -16.62 17.87
C ALA A 50 -7.35 -17.56 17.48
N GLY A 51 -7.32 -17.97 16.20
CA GLY A 51 -6.27 -18.80 15.63
C GLY A 51 -4.87 -18.19 15.66
N ARG A 52 -4.76 -16.86 15.74
CA ARG A 52 -3.48 -16.13 15.74
C ARG A 52 -3.07 -15.65 17.12
N VAL A 53 -4.00 -15.15 17.88
CA VAL A 53 -3.77 -14.63 19.25
C VAL A 53 -3.53 -15.77 20.22
N GLY A 54 -4.29 -16.86 20.12
CA GLY A 54 -4.19 -18.01 21.01
C GLY A 54 -2.79 -18.63 21.11
N PRO A 55 -2.11 -18.96 20.00
CA PRO A 55 -0.77 -19.52 20.06
C PRO A 55 0.26 -18.61 20.72
N VAL A 56 0.16 -17.28 20.50
CA VAL A 56 1.06 -16.30 21.14
C VAL A 56 0.85 -16.28 22.65
N ILE A 57 -0.40 -16.21 23.08
CA ILE A 57 -0.76 -16.26 24.50
C ILE A 57 -0.32 -17.58 25.15
N GLY A 58 -0.58 -18.70 24.48
CA GLY A 58 -0.18 -20.02 24.96
C GLY A 58 1.32 -20.17 25.12
N SER A 59 2.09 -19.70 24.16
CA SER A 59 3.55 -19.68 24.21
C SER A 59 4.05 -18.80 25.37
N ALA A 60 3.49 -17.60 25.54
CA ALA A 60 3.84 -16.71 26.63
C ALA A 60 3.48 -17.30 28.01
N GLN A 61 2.35 -17.99 28.14
CA GLN A 61 1.94 -18.66 29.39
C GLN A 61 2.86 -19.82 29.79
N ALA A 62 3.50 -20.48 28.84
CA ALA A 62 4.44 -21.56 29.10
C ALA A 62 5.81 -21.05 29.61
N CYS A 63 6.13 -19.78 29.42
CA CYS A 63 7.40 -19.17 29.79
C CYS A 63 7.31 -18.51 31.17
N ARG A 64 8.22 -18.89 32.12
CA ARG A 64 8.21 -18.39 33.50
C ARG A 64 8.63 -16.94 33.63
N ASP A 65 9.46 -16.47 32.71
CA ASP A 65 10.07 -15.13 32.75
C ASP A 65 9.14 -14.04 32.20
N ILE A 66 8.00 -14.42 31.62
CA ILE A 66 7.01 -13.47 31.07
C ILE A 66 5.99 -13.11 32.16
N ALA A 67 5.86 -11.80 32.43
CA ALA A 67 5.00 -11.29 33.49
C ALA A 67 3.52 -11.63 33.24
N ARG A 68 2.89 -12.33 34.17
CA ARG A 68 1.49 -12.78 34.12
C ARG A 68 0.48 -11.64 33.84
N PRO A 69 0.61 -10.43 34.48
CA PRO A 69 -0.32 -9.34 34.18
C PRO A 69 -0.36 -8.90 32.71
N ARG A 70 0.76 -8.95 32.00
CA ARG A 70 0.82 -8.64 30.56
C ARG A 70 -0.07 -9.60 29.77
N ILE A 71 0.08 -10.89 30.03
CA ILE A 71 -0.68 -11.94 29.35
C ILE A 71 -2.17 -11.79 29.66
N GLN A 72 -2.52 -11.54 30.92
CA GLN A 72 -3.91 -11.40 31.38
C GLN A 72 -4.62 -10.23 30.71
N THR A 73 -3.94 -9.09 30.56
CA THR A 73 -4.49 -7.91 29.86
C THR A 73 -4.95 -8.25 28.43
N ILE A 74 -4.19 -9.08 27.71
CA ILE A 74 -4.54 -9.48 26.35
C ILE A 74 -5.69 -10.48 26.34
N VAL A 75 -5.67 -11.44 27.26
CA VAL A 75 -6.74 -12.43 27.42
C VAL A 75 -8.08 -11.74 27.72
N ASP A 76 -8.09 -10.76 28.60
CA ASP A 76 -9.30 -10.01 28.99
C ASP A 76 -9.86 -9.21 27.81
N LYS A 77 -8.99 -8.50 27.06
CA LYS A 77 -9.37 -7.76 25.86
C LYS A 77 -9.93 -8.70 24.79
N PHE A 78 -9.28 -9.83 24.54
CA PHE A 78 -9.75 -10.77 23.52
C PHE A 78 -11.05 -11.46 23.93
N SER A 79 -11.22 -11.79 25.22
CA SER A 79 -12.48 -12.29 25.75
C SER A 79 -13.62 -11.28 25.61
N GLN A 80 -13.33 -9.98 25.69
CA GLN A 80 -14.30 -8.93 25.42
C GLN A 80 -14.68 -8.91 23.93
N VAL A 81 -13.72 -9.03 23.01
CA VAL A 81 -13.98 -9.12 21.57
C VAL A 81 -14.90 -10.31 21.24
N ILE A 82 -14.64 -11.48 21.84
CA ILE A 82 -15.51 -12.65 21.66
C ILE A 82 -16.95 -12.34 22.13
N ARG A 83 -17.11 -11.70 23.29
CA ARG A 83 -18.46 -11.34 23.80
C ARG A 83 -19.20 -10.36 22.90
N GLU A 84 -18.48 -9.34 22.39
CA GLU A 84 -19.07 -8.30 21.53
C GLU A 84 -19.44 -8.81 20.13
N ALA A 85 -18.66 -9.75 19.59
CA ALA A 85 -18.88 -10.32 18.26
C ALA A 85 -19.89 -11.48 18.25
N SER A 86 -20.24 -12.06 19.40
CA SER A 86 -21.15 -13.19 19.48
C SER A 86 -22.60 -12.75 19.60
N SER A 87 -23.45 -13.17 18.69
CA SER A 87 -24.89 -12.86 18.70
C SER A 87 -25.69 -13.76 19.64
N ASN A 88 -25.13 -14.91 20.04
CA ASN A 88 -25.77 -15.90 20.91
C ASN A 88 -24.74 -16.73 21.69
N GLU A 89 -25.20 -17.51 22.67
CA GLU A 89 -24.35 -18.30 23.57
C GLU A 89 -23.62 -19.45 22.85
N ALA A 90 -24.23 -20.02 21.80
CA ALA A 90 -23.59 -21.08 21.02
C ALA A 90 -22.37 -20.57 20.24
N GLU A 91 -22.48 -19.40 19.63
CA GLU A 91 -21.37 -18.73 18.94
C GLU A 91 -20.26 -18.31 19.90
N ARG A 92 -20.63 -17.80 21.09
CA ARG A 92 -19.66 -17.46 22.13
C ARG A 92 -18.90 -18.68 22.60
N SER A 93 -19.58 -19.79 22.84
CA SER A 93 -18.99 -21.06 23.25
C SER A 93 -18.00 -21.59 22.20
N ASP A 94 -18.39 -21.57 20.91
CA ASP A 94 -17.57 -22.03 19.80
C ASP A 94 -16.29 -21.19 19.63
N LEU A 95 -16.39 -19.86 19.70
CA LEU A 95 -15.24 -18.96 19.64
C LEU A 95 -14.32 -19.12 20.84
N THR A 96 -14.87 -19.28 22.04
CA THR A 96 -14.09 -19.51 23.27
C THR A 96 -13.34 -20.85 23.19
N GLN A 97 -14.01 -21.91 22.77
CA GLN A 97 -13.39 -23.22 22.59
C GLN A 97 -12.27 -23.20 21.52
N THR A 98 -12.50 -22.46 20.43
CA THR A 98 -11.46 -22.26 19.39
C THR A 98 -10.24 -21.53 19.96
N PHE A 99 -10.46 -20.49 20.74
CA PHE A 99 -9.38 -19.74 21.40
C PHE A 99 -8.60 -20.61 22.39
N ASP A 100 -9.28 -21.33 23.27
CA ASP A 100 -8.65 -22.20 24.27
C ASP A 100 -7.84 -23.33 23.63
N ARG A 101 -8.32 -23.91 22.53
CA ARG A 101 -7.59 -24.89 21.76
C ARG A 101 -6.28 -24.31 21.22
N THR A 102 -6.33 -23.13 20.59
CA THR A 102 -5.14 -22.49 20.00
C THR A 102 -4.16 -22.00 21.08
N VAL A 103 -4.64 -21.60 22.27
CA VAL A 103 -3.79 -21.34 23.44
C VAL A 103 -3.05 -22.63 23.87
N SER A 104 -3.74 -23.77 23.90
CA SER A 104 -3.13 -25.05 24.22
C SER A 104 -2.05 -25.46 23.19
N GLU A 105 -2.29 -25.22 21.91
CA GLU A 105 -1.31 -25.44 20.83
C GLU A 105 -0.05 -24.60 21.01
N GLY A 106 -0.21 -23.32 21.42
CA GLY A 106 0.91 -22.43 21.74
C GLY A 106 1.76 -22.92 22.91
N ARG A 107 1.13 -23.41 24.00
CA ARG A 107 1.85 -24.01 25.13
C ARG A 107 2.66 -25.24 24.69
N THR A 108 2.05 -26.09 23.87
CA THR A 108 2.70 -27.26 23.32
C THR A 108 3.90 -26.89 22.43
N ALA A 109 3.84 -25.79 21.70
CA ALA A 109 4.95 -25.33 20.87
C ALA A 109 6.21 -24.98 21.70
N VAL A 110 6.04 -24.41 22.90
CA VAL A 110 7.17 -24.13 23.81
C VAL A 110 7.65 -25.41 24.49
N THR A 111 6.76 -26.25 25.02
CA THR A 111 7.15 -27.48 25.71
C THR A 111 7.81 -28.50 24.78
N SER A 112 7.51 -28.47 23.47
CA SER A 112 8.16 -29.28 22.44
C SER A 112 9.44 -28.64 21.85
N GLY A 113 9.86 -27.47 22.33
CA GLY A 113 11.06 -26.79 21.84
C GLY A 113 10.94 -26.12 20.47
N ARG A 114 9.73 -26.07 19.87
CA ARG A 114 9.49 -25.40 18.59
C ARG A 114 9.52 -23.87 18.68
N VAL A 115 9.23 -23.33 19.85
CA VAL A 115 9.28 -21.89 20.15
C VAL A 115 10.06 -21.72 21.46
N ASP A 116 11.07 -20.87 21.47
CA ASP A 116 11.79 -20.47 22.70
C ASP A 116 11.10 -19.28 23.40
N CYS A 117 11.44 -19.04 24.67
CA CYS A 117 10.81 -18.00 25.46
C CYS A 117 11.19 -16.57 25.02
N ILE A 118 12.34 -16.37 24.37
CA ILE A 118 12.74 -15.07 23.82
C ILE A 118 11.83 -14.73 22.64
N ARG A 119 11.56 -15.69 21.78
CA ARG A 119 10.64 -15.53 20.65
C ARG A 119 9.20 -15.33 21.13
N ALA A 120 8.78 -16.07 22.15
CA ALA A 120 7.45 -15.92 22.74
C ALA A 120 7.24 -14.51 23.37
N ASP A 121 8.23 -13.95 24.06
CA ASP A 121 8.15 -12.60 24.61
C ASP A 121 8.11 -11.52 23.53
N ARG A 122 8.89 -11.68 22.45
CA ARG A 122 8.82 -10.77 21.28
C ARG A 122 7.45 -10.79 20.61
N GLN A 123 6.89 -11.98 20.38
CA GLN A 123 5.56 -12.12 19.79
C GLN A 123 4.46 -11.52 20.69
N LEU A 124 4.58 -11.67 22.02
CA LEU A 124 3.68 -11.05 22.98
C LEU A 124 3.80 -9.52 22.94
N ALA A 125 5.02 -8.98 22.91
CA ALA A 125 5.26 -7.55 22.82
C ALA A 125 4.73 -6.95 21.49
N ASP A 126 4.81 -7.68 20.37
CA ASP A 126 4.22 -7.29 19.10
C ASP A 126 2.70 -7.27 19.18
N LEU A 127 2.10 -8.25 19.84
CA LEU A 127 0.67 -8.31 20.06
C LEU A 127 0.19 -7.19 21.01
N GLU A 128 0.92 -6.90 22.09
CA GLU A 128 0.63 -5.77 22.99
C GLU A 128 0.62 -4.44 22.25
N ARG A 129 1.60 -4.20 21.38
CA ARG A 129 1.65 -2.99 20.55
C ARG A 129 0.46 -2.88 19.59
N SER A 130 0.05 -4.00 18.99
CA SER A 130 -1.10 -4.03 18.09
C SER A 130 -2.44 -3.81 18.79
N ILE A 131 -2.55 -4.13 20.10
CA ILE A 131 -3.77 -3.99 20.90
C ILE A 131 -3.81 -2.66 21.68
N SER A 132 -2.68 -1.98 21.85
CA SER A 132 -2.58 -0.70 22.57
C SER A 132 -2.94 0.52 21.72
N GLY A 133 -3.23 0.34 20.41
CA GLY A 133 -3.86 1.34 19.56
C GLY A 133 -5.30 1.66 20.00
N PRO A 134 -5.92 2.74 19.49
CA PRO A 134 -7.27 3.15 19.90
C PRO A 134 -8.24 1.98 19.77
N SER A 135 -8.97 1.72 20.85
CA SER A 135 -9.83 0.55 21.02
C SER A 135 -10.88 0.41 19.91
N LEU A 136 -11.19 -0.85 19.53
CA LEU A 136 -12.26 -1.24 18.59
C LEU A 136 -13.64 -0.64 18.93
N SER A 137 -13.86 -0.15 20.15
CA SER A 137 -15.07 0.56 20.59
C SER A 137 -15.31 1.93 19.89
N SER A 138 -14.33 2.47 19.17
CA SER A 138 -14.52 3.67 18.34
C SER A 138 -14.99 3.38 16.91
N VAL A 139 -15.11 2.11 16.54
CA VAL A 139 -15.55 1.67 15.20
C VAL A 139 -17.04 1.30 15.17
N ILE A 140 -17.64 1.04 16.34
CA ILE A 140 -19.09 0.80 16.48
C ILE A 140 -19.70 2.07 17.06
N GLY A 141 -20.42 2.83 16.25
CA GLY A 141 -21.08 4.07 16.64
C GLY A 141 -21.99 3.92 17.86
N PRO A 142 -22.23 4.98 18.64
CA PRO A 142 -22.99 4.93 19.88
C PRO A 142 -24.46 4.57 19.60
N SER A 143 -24.97 3.65 20.44
CA SER A 143 -26.38 3.30 20.50
C SER A 143 -27.27 4.53 20.78
N PRO A 144 -28.50 4.65 20.25
CA PRO A 144 -29.33 5.84 20.35
C PRO A 144 -29.81 6.27 21.75
N ALA A 145 -29.42 5.57 22.80
CA ALA A 145 -29.87 5.85 24.19
C ALA A 145 -29.03 6.88 24.96
N ALA A 146 -27.90 7.35 24.44
CA ALA A 146 -27.02 8.29 25.14
C ALA A 146 -27.15 9.78 24.70
N ALA A 147 -28.08 10.11 23.83
CA ALA A 147 -28.23 11.46 23.26
C ALA A 147 -29.12 12.41 24.09
N ALA A 148 -29.58 12.04 25.27
CA ALA A 148 -30.57 12.83 26.02
C ALA A 148 -30.01 13.66 27.22
N THR A 149 -28.70 13.67 27.48
CA THR A 149 -28.18 14.34 28.70
C THR A 149 -27.06 15.36 28.50
N ALA A 150 -26.82 15.86 27.30
CA ALA A 150 -25.78 16.85 27.04
C ALA A 150 -26.29 18.16 26.39
N ALA A 151 -27.50 18.62 26.75
CA ALA A 151 -28.00 19.92 26.33
C ALA A 151 -28.00 20.87 27.54
N ASN A 152 -26.84 21.33 27.97
CA ASN A 152 -26.65 22.59 28.71
C ASN A 152 -25.17 22.74 29.11
N ALA A 153 -24.36 23.30 28.23
CA ALA A 153 -23.13 23.98 28.63
C ALA A 153 -22.72 25.00 27.54
N ALA A 154 -23.01 26.23 27.87
CA ALA A 154 -22.28 27.47 27.53
C ALA A 154 -21.94 27.75 26.04
N THR A 155 -22.73 28.57 25.42
CA THR A 155 -22.37 29.49 24.34
C THR A 155 -21.23 30.41 24.76
N ALA A 156 -20.04 30.20 24.19
CA ALA A 156 -19.01 31.21 24.06
C ALA A 156 -19.18 31.89 22.70
N PRO A 157 -19.05 33.23 22.57
CA PRO A 157 -19.26 33.91 21.31
C PRO A 157 -18.11 33.59 20.35
N THR A 158 -18.43 32.92 19.24
CA THR A 158 -17.55 32.84 18.06
C THR A 158 -17.38 34.26 17.51
N ALA A 159 -16.18 34.80 17.69
CA ALA A 159 -15.77 35.98 16.96
C ALA A 159 -15.89 35.70 15.46
N ASN A 160 -16.80 36.38 14.77
CA ASN A 160 -16.89 36.42 13.32
C ASN A 160 -15.63 37.14 12.80
N VAL A 161 -14.58 36.34 12.50
CA VAL A 161 -13.50 36.78 11.63
C VAL A 161 -14.09 36.78 10.22
N PRO A 162 -14.08 37.90 9.46
CA PRO A 162 -14.55 37.89 8.08
C PRO A 162 -13.76 36.83 7.32
N ALA A 163 -14.44 35.84 6.76
CA ALA A 163 -13.83 34.83 5.93
C ALA A 163 -13.25 35.51 4.68
N GLY A 164 -11.93 35.66 4.62
CA GLY A 164 -11.24 36.00 3.40
C GLY A 164 -11.53 34.96 2.30
N PRO A 165 -11.19 35.24 1.04
CA PRO A 165 -11.40 34.26 -0.04
C PRO A 165 -10.72 32.96 0.31
N LEU A 166 -11.45 31.83 0.12
CA LEU A 166 -10.91 30.50 0.39
C LEU A 166 -9.65 30.25 -0.46
N PRO A 167 -8.64 29.59 0.09
CA PRO A 167 -7.44 29.24 -0.65
C PRO A 167 -7.78 28.37 -1.88
N ARG A 168 -6.91 28.41 -2.90
CA ARG A 168 -7.04 27.58 -4.10
C ARG A 168 -7.31 26.12 -3.74
N GLY A 169 -8.27 25.49 -4.42
CA GLY A 169 -8.61 24.08 -4.28
C GLY A 169 -9.34 23.73 -2.98
N ILE A 170 -9.61 24.71 -2.13
CA ILE A 170 -10.38 24.53 -0.91
C ILE A 170 -11.74 25.23 -1.10
N GLY A 171 -12.79 24.42 -1.15
CA GLY A 171 -14.18 24.91 -1.15
C GLY A 171 -14.82 24.76 0.24
N GLU A 172 -16.08 25.18 0.35
CA GLU A 172 -16.86 25.00 1.58
C GLU A 172 -17.09 23.51 1.91
N LYS A 173 -17.25 22.67 0.88
CA LYS A 173 -17.62 21.25 0.99
C LYS A 173 -16.61 20.28 0.42
N GLU A 174 -15.53 20.76 -0.17
CA GLU A 174 -14.53 19.90 -0.82
C GLU A 174 -13.12 20.46 -0.75
N ILE A 175 -12.13 19.58 -0.78
CA ILE A 175 -10.71 19.86 -1.01
C ILE A 175 -10.29 19.08 -2.25
N ARG A 176 -9.70 19.77 -3.24
CA ARG A 176 -9.34 19.23 -4.53
C ARG A 176 -7.86 18.91 -4.59
N PHE A 177 -7.51 17.67 -4.88
CA PHE A 177 -6.15 17.24 -5.16
C PHE A 177 -6.02 16.79 -6.60
N GLY A 178 -4.82 16.90 -7.16
CA GLY A 178 -4.49 16.44 -8.50
C GLY A 178 -3.50 15.30 -8.51
N ILE A 179 -3.57 14.46 -9.55
CA ILE A 179 -2.57 13.45 -9.86
C ILE A 179 -2.22 13.53 -11.35
N ALA A 180 -0.94 13.83 -11.66
CA ALA A 180 -0.38 13.68 -12.99
C ALA A 180 0.35 12.34 -13.07
N ALA A 181 -0.12 11.43 -13.93
CA ALA A 181 0.37 10.05 -13.98
C ALA A 181 0.06 9.40 -15.33
N PRO A 182 0.72 8.28 -15.69
CA PRO A 182 0.36 7.52 -16.86
C PRO A 182 -0.98 6.79 -16.66
N PHE A 183 -2.01 7.19 -17.36
CA PHE A 183 -3.26 6.45 -17.49
C PHE A 183 -3.39 5.81 -18.88
N SER A 184 -2.45 6.09 -19.76
CA SER A 184 -2.27 5.47 -21.08
C SER A 184 -0.84 4.94 -21.26
N GLY A 185 -0.60 4.20 -22.34
CA GLY A 185 0.73 3.70 -22.71
C GLY A 185 1.19 2.46 -21.92
N SER A 186 2.49 2.17 -22.00
CA SER A 186 3.09 0.95 -21.48
C SER A 186 3.19 0.93 -19.94
N ALA A 187 3.22 2.09 -19.28
CA ALA A 187 3.32 2.23 -17.84
C ALA A 187 1.96 2.51 -17.15
N ARG A 188 0.84 2.38 -17.87
CA ARG A 188 -0.50 2.76 -17.38
C ARG A 188 -0.91 2.13 -16.05
N GLU A 189 -0.45 0.91 -15.76
CA GLU A 189 -0.82 0.24 -14.50
C GLU A 189 -0.25 0.96 -13.27
N LEU A 190 0.90 1.60 -13.39
CA LEU A 190 1.48 2.38 -12.28
C LEU A 190 0.58 3.57 -11.90
N GLY A 191 0.11 4.34 -12.92
CA GLY A 191 -0.82 5.45 -12.70
C GLY A 191 -2.18 4.98 -12.19
N ARG A 192 -2.74 3.93 -12.82
CA ARG A 192 -4.03 3.36 -12.45
C ARG A 192 -4.04 2.90 -10.99
N GLN A 193 -3.05 2.14 -10.59
CA GLN A 193 -2.96 1.60 -9.23
C GLN A 193 -2.69 2.69 -8.20
N MET A 194 -1.83 3.66 -8.49
CA MET A 194 -1.58 4.77 -7.59
C MET A 194 -2.85 5.59 -7.34
N LYS A 195 -3.59 5.92 -8.40
CA LYS A 195 -4.89 6.59 -8.33
C LYS A 195 -5.89 5.79 -7.51
N LEU A 196 -6.01 4.48 -7.78
CA LEU A 196 -6.91 3.57 -7.08
C LEU A 196 -6.66 3.58 -5.57
N GLY A 197 -5.41 3.52 -5.15
CA GLY A 197 -5.04 3.55 -3.73
C GLY A 197 -5.42 4.86 -3.06
N ILE A 198 -5.14 6.00 -3.70
CA ILE A 198 -5.48 7.34 -3.18
C ILE A 198 -7.00 7.49 -3.08
N GLU A 199 -7.74 7.11 -4.12
CA GLU A 199 -9.21 7.17 -4.11
C GLU A 199 -9.82 6.24 -3.05
N THR A 200 -9.23 5.08 -2.80
CA THR A 200 -9.65 4.18 -1.73
C THR A 200 -9.57 4.87 -0.36
N ALA A 201 -8.46 5.58 -0.09
CA ALA A 201 -8.30 6.34 1.15
C ALA A 201 -9.27 7.54 1.22
N PHE A 202 -9.44 8.26 0.11
CA PHE A 202 -10.34 9.41 0.03
C PHE A 202 -11.81 8.99 0.20
N ASN A 203 -12.25 7.92 -0.44
CA ASN A 203 -13.61 7.39 -0.27
C ASN A 203 -13.87 6.99 1.17
N ARG A 204 -12.89 6.36 1.82
CA ARG A 204 -13.00 5.96 3.22
C ARG A 204 -13.20 7.15 4.17
N ILE A 205 -12.40 8.20 4.04
CA ILE A 205 -12.57 9.40 4.88
C ILE A 205 -13.85 10.15 4.52
N ASN A 206 -14.22 10.18 3.25
CA ASN A 206 -15.44 10.83 2.78
C ASN A 206 -16.71 10.19 3.35
N ASP A 207 -16.74 8.85 3.44
CA ASP A 207 -17.84 8.12 4.10
C ASP A 207 -18.00 8.50 5.59
N SER A 208 -16.91 8.96 6.21
CA SER A 208 -16.92 9.44 7.60
C SER A 208 -17.21 10.94 7.72
N GLY A 209 -17.67 11.58 6.65
CA GLY A 209 -17.98 13.02 6.61
C GLY A 209 -16.84 13.91 6.13
N GLY A 210 -15.77 13.34 5.58
CA GLY A 210 -14.61 14.08 5.09
C GLY A 210 -13.67 14.58 6.19
N VAL A 211 -12.96 15.67 5.92
CA VAL A 211 -12.13 16.36 6.92
C VAL A 211 -12.74 17.74 7.17
N ASP A 212 -13.10 18.03 8.41
CA ASP A 212 -13.81 19.25 8.80
C ASP A 212 -15.05 19.54 7.93
N GLY A 213 -15.82 18.49 7.58
CA GLY A 213 -17.01 18.56 6.73
C GLY A 213 -16.74 18.72 5.24
N ARG A 214 -15.47 18.66 4.81
CA ARG A 214 -15.06 18.76 3.41
C ARG A 214 -14.67 17.41 2.84
N MET A 215 -15.26 17.03 1.70
CA MET A 215 -14.92 15.81 0.97
C MET A 215 -13.62 15.98 0.21
N LEU A 216 -12.75 14.97 0.22
CA LEU A 216 -11.53 14.96 -0.59
C LEU A 216 -11.86 14.47 -2.00
N LYS A 217 -11.39 15.18 -3.02
CA LYS A 217 -11.56 14.82 -4.43
C LYS A 217 -10.23 14.76 -5.14
N LEU A 218 -10.09 13.76 -6.01
CA LEU A 218 -8.91 13.55 -6.85
C LEU A 218 -9.24 13.82 -8.32
N PHE A 219 -8.49 14.72 -8.94
CA PHE A 219 -8.54 15.05 -10.36
C PHE A 219 -7.33 14.45 -11.04
N ALA A 220 -7.53 13.71 -12.13
CA ALA A 220 -6.48 12.98 -12.82
C ALA A 220 -6.17 13.60 -14.18
N ALA A 221 -4.89 13.76 -14.48
CA ALA A 221 -4.41 14.18 -15.79
C ALA A 221 -3.40 13.16 -16.33
N ASP A 222 -3.61 12.68 -17.55
CA ASP A 222 -2.77 11.66 -18.19
C ASP A 222 -1.55 12.29 -18.85
N ASP A 223 -0.36 11.95 -18.36
CA ASP A 223 0.90 12.32 -19.00
C ASP A 223 1.54 11.18 -19.81
N GLY A 224 0.98 9.96 -19.77
CA GLY A 224 1.49 8.80 -20.49
C GLY A 224 2.92 8.40 -20.12
N TYR A 225 3.41 8.84 -18.95
CA TYR A 225 4.81 8.70 -18.51
C TYR A 225 5.79 9.44 -19.46
N GLU A 226 5.35 10.56 -20.05
CA GLU A 226 6.14 11.39 -20.95
C GLU A 226 6.35 12.80 -20.40
N PRO A 227 7.60 13.22 -20.10
CA PRO A 227 7.88 14.57 -19.60
C PRO A 227 7.34 15.69 -20.49
N SER A 228 7.32 15.49 -21.81
CA SER A 228 6.77 16.45 -22.77
C SER A 228 5.27 16.69 -22.60
N ARG A 229 4.52 15.76 -21.99
CA ARG A 229 3.08 15.88 -21.71
C ARG A 229 2.81 16.34 -20.27
N THR A 230 3.76 16.14 -19.36
CA THR A 230 3.58 16.42 -17.93
C THR A 230 3.31 17.92 -17.68
N GLY A 231 3.94 18.81 -18.42
CA GLY A 231 3.70 20.26 -18.29
C GLY A 231 2.24 20.64 -18.52
N GLU A 232 1.61 20.12 -19.58
CA GLU A 232 0.20 20.35 -19.88
C GLU A 232 -0.72 19.66 -18.86
N ALA A 233 -0.38 18.46 -18.39
CA ALA A 233 -1.11 17.77 -17.34
C ALA A 233 -1.12 18.60 -16.03
N MET A 234 0.03 19.15 -15.62
CA MET A 234 0.15 20.02 -14.45
C MET A 234 -0.63 21.33 -14.62
N LYS A 235 -0.59 21.91 -15.83
CA LYS A 235 -1.35 23.11 -16.16
C LYS A 235 -2.86 22.87 -16.10
N GLN A 236 -3.35 21.76 -16.65
CA GLN A 236 -4.75 21.35 -16.53
C GLN A 236 -5.17 21.28 -15.07
N LEU A 237 -4.42 20.56 -14.22
CA LEU A 237 -4.74 20.41 -12.80
C LEU A 237 -4.73 21.75 -12.05
N TYR A 238 -3.77 22.62 -12.38
CA TYR A 238 -3.65 23.93 -11.71
C TYR A 238 -4.69 24.93 -12.21
N GLU A 239 -4.84 25.15 -13.52
CA GLU A 239 -5.64 26.22 -14.08
C GLU A 239 -7.12 25.84 -14.23
N LYS A 240 -7.40 24.64 -14.75
CA LYS A 240 -8.76 24.16 -15.03
C LYS A 240 -9.40 23.53 -13.79
N ASP A 241 -8.73 22.55 -13.18
CA ASP A 241 -9.28 21.78 -12.07
C ASP A 241 -9.07 22.51 -10.73
N GLN A 242 -8.19 23.51 -10.71
CA GLN A 242 -7.89 24.37 -9.56
C GLN A 242 -7.57 23.58 -8.29
N VAL A 243 -6.71 22.58 -8.42
CA VAL A 243 -6.35 21.71 -7.29
C VAL A 243 -5.53 22.45 -6.23
N PHE A 244 -5.69 22.06 -4.97
CA PHE A 244 -4.95 22.55 -3.82
C PHE A 244 -3.48 22.10 -3.84
N GLY A 245 -3.25 20.86 -4.24
CA GLY A 245 -1.93 20.27 -4.33
C GLY A 245 -1.94 19.00 -5.17
N ILE A 246 -0.75 18.49 -5.46
CA ILE A 246 -0.54 17.24 -6.18
C ILE A 246 -0.30 16.12 -5.17
N VAL A 247 -0.92 14.97 -5.38
CA VAL A 247 -0.69 13.75 -4.61
C VAL A 247 -0.47 12.57 -5.56
N GLY A 248 0.60 11.82 -5.33
CA GLY A 248 0.83 10.57 -6.05
C GLY A 248 1.30 10.70 -7.50
N ASN A 249 1.92 11.83 -7.89
CA ASN A 249 2.57 11.92 -9.21
C ASN A 249 3.43 10.68 -9.47
N VAL A 250 3.37 10.12 -10.68
CA VAL A 250 4.07 8.88 -11.02
C VAL A 250 5.25 9.15 -11.94
N GLY A 251 6.43 8.80 -11.46
CA GLY A 251 7.63 8.75 -12.28
C GLY A 251 8.67 9.82 -11.97
N THR A 252 9.94 9.45 -12.14
CA THR A 252 11.07 10.36 -12.00
C THR A 252 11.18 11.35 -13.15
N PRO A 253 11.14 10.91 -14.45
CA PRO A 253 11.25 11.85 -15.58
C PRO A 253 10.10 12.86 -15.62
N THR A 254 8.91 12.45 -15.22
CA THR A 254 7.75 13.34 -15.09
C THR A 254 7.85 14.28 -13.89
N ALA A 255 8.41 13.83 -12.76
CA ALA A 255 8.67 14.66 -11.59
C ALA A 255 9.70 15.77 -11.87
N VAL A 256 10.67 15.54 -12.76
CA VAL A 256 11.63 16.58 -13.20
C VAL A 256 10.92 17.81 -13.78
N VAL A 257 9.75 17.60 -14.41
CA VAL A 257 8.90 18.69 -14.96
C VAL A 257 7.89 19.17 -13.92
N ALA A 258 7.25 18.24 -13.19
CA ALA A 258 6.14 18.56 -12.30
C ALA A 258 6.59 19.29 -11.03
N VAL A 259 7.75 18.95 -10.45
CA VAL A 259 8.25 19.57 -9.20
C VAL A 259 8.55 21.07 -9.39
N PRO A 260 9.35 21.53 -10.38
CA PRO A 260 9.55 22.96 -10.61
C PRO A 260 8.23 23.71 -10.83
N TYR A 261 7.30 23.13 -11.61
CA TYR A 261 5.98 23.72 -11.82
C TYR A 261 5.20 23.96 -10.50
N ALA A 262 5.24 22.97 -9.60
CA ALA A 262 4.59 23.07 -8.30
C ALA A 262 5.28 24.09 -7.39
N LEU A 263 6.61 24.10 -7.34
CA LEU A 263 7.40 25.01 -6.51
C LEU A 263 7.19 26.49 -6.88
N GLU A 264 7.20 26.83 -8.18
CA GLU A 264 6.93 28.17 -8.67
C GLU A 264 5.57 28.70 -8.20
N ARG A 265 4.60 27.80 -8.01
CA ARG A 265 3.22 28.12 -7.63
C ARG A 265 2.94 27.90 -6.15
N LYS A 266 3.97 27.59 -5.35
CA LYS A 266 3.86 27.25 -3.92
C LYS A 266 2.77 26.19 -3.66
N MET A 267 2.73 25.20 -4.52
CA MET A 267 1.74 24.13 -4.48
C MET A 267 2.33 22.88 -3.82
N LEU A 268 1.59 22.29 -2.87
CA LEU A 268 2.00 21.03 -2.26
C LEU A 268 2.22 19.95 -3.32
N PHE A 269 3.35 19.24 -3.24
CA PHE A 269 3.69 18.07 -4.04
C PHE A 269 3.97 16.90 -3.10
N PHE A 270 2.99 16.02 -2.94
CA PHE A 270 2.97 15.04 -1.86
C PHE A 270 2.98 13.60 -2.36
N GLY A 271 3.79 12.75 -1.75
CA GLY A 271 3.74 11.30 -1.87
C GLY A 271 3.88 10.78 -3.30
N ALA A 272 4.74 11.41 -4.10
CA ALA A 272 5.00 10.97 -5.47
C ALA A 272 5.53 9.53 -5.51
N PHE A 273 5.07 8.75 -6.49
CA PHE A 273 5.55 7.41 -6.76
C PHE A 273 6.89 7.47 -7.49
N THR A 274 7.92 7.86 -6.76
CA THR A 274 9.33 7.86 -7.17
C THR A 274 10.26 7.97 -5.96
N GLY A 275 11.36 7.22 -5.97
CA GLY A 275 12.40 7.25 -4.93
C GLY A 275 13.59 8.16 -5.28
N ALA A 276 13.47 9.03 -6.29
CA ALA A 276 14.59 9.82 -6.80
C ALA A 276 14.99 10.98 -5.89
N ASN A 277 16.28 11.32 -5.91
CA ASN A 277 16.86 12.39 -5.09
C ASN A 277 16.35 13.79 -5.43
N ILE A 278 15.81 14.01 -6.65
CA ILE A 278 15.25 15.31 -7.03
C ILE A 278 14.10 15.77 -6.10
N LEU A 279 13.44 14.83 -5.41
CA LEU A 279 12.42 15.14 -4.42
C LEU A 279 12.96 15.13 -2.98
N ARG A 280 14.28 14.99 -2.81
CA ARG A 280 14.95 14.80 -1.51
C ARG A 280 16.20 15.69 -1.41
N ASN A 281 16.02 16.97 -1.76
CA ASN A 281 17.06 17.96 -1.61
C ASN A 281 17.43 18.16 -0.14
N ASP A 282 18.64 18.64 0.12
CA ASP A 282 19.11 19.02 1.44
C ASP A 282 19.68 20.46 1.36
N PRO A 283 18.98 21.47 1.97
CA PRO A 283 17.69 21.37 2.68
C PRO A 283 16.54 20.98 1.77
N PRO A 284 15.47 20.36 2.32
CA PRO A 284 14.33 19.94 1.51
C PRO A 284 13.58 21.12 0.87
N ASP A 285 13.06 20.90 -0.34
CA ASP A 285 12.14 21.83 -0.97
C ASP A 285 10.88 21.97 -0.12
N ARG A 286 10.49 23.22 0.21
CA ARG A 286 9.45 23.51 1.21
C ARG A 286 8.11 22.81 0.93
N TYR A 287 7.72 22.63 -0.34
CA TYR A 287 6.41 22.11 -0.73
C TYR A 287 6.44 20.63 -1.16
N VAL A 288 7.60 19.97 -1.09
CA VAL A 288 7.76 18.58 -1.53
C VAL A 288 7.87 17.64 -0.34
N PHE A 289 6.97 16.68 -0.25
CA PHE A 289 6.93 15.69 0.83
C PHE A 289 6.82 14.26 0.26
N ASN A 290 7.62 13.35 0.76
CA ASN A 290 7.72 11.97 0.29
C ASN A 290 7.24 11.00 1.37
N TYR A 291 6.40 10.04 1.00
CA TYR A 291 6.09 8.92 1.88
C TYR A 291 7.26 7.92 1.92
N ARG A 292 7.68 7.45 0.76
CA ARG A 292 8.51 6.27 0.55
C ARG A 292 10.00 6.47 0.76
N ALA A 293 10.71 5.36 1.04
CA ALA A 293 12.17 5.31 0.97
C ALA A 293 12.70 5.67 -0.44
N SER A 294 13.93 6.16 -0.49
CA SER A 294 14.62 6.53 -1.73
C SER A 294 15.14 5.33 -2.50
N TYR A 295 15.38 5.50 -3.81
CA TYR A 295 16.08 4.48 -4.59
C TYR A 295 17.50 4.19 -4.05
N ALA A 296 18.16 5.19 -3.45
CA ALA A 296 19.46 4.98 -2.83
C ALA A 296 19.37 3.99 -1.66
N GLU A 297 18.31 4.05 -0.86
CA GLU A 297 18.06 3.11 0.24
C GLU A 297 17.67 1.72 -0.29
N GLU A 298 16.77 1.66 -1.28
CA GLU A 298 16.38 0.38 -1.89
C GLU A 298 17.58 -0.34 -2.51
N THR A 299 18.38 0.38 -3.30
CA THR A 299 19.55 -0.21 -3.98
C THR A 299 20.68 -0.56 -3.00
N ASP A 300 20.86 0.20 -1.91
CA ASP A 300 21.81 -0.12 -0.86
C ASP A 300 21.47 -1.45 -0.18
N ALA A 301 20.18 -1.65 0.17
CA ALA A 301 19.71 -2.92 0.74
C ALA A 301 19.97 -4.09 -0.20
N VAL A 302 19.64 -3.94 -1.50
CA VAL A 302 19.85 -4.96 -2.52
C VAL A 302 21.33 -5.26 -2.74
N VAL A 303 22.18 -4.24 -2.86
CA VAL A 303 23.63 -4.43 -3.11
C VAL A 303 24.27 -5.12 -1.90
N ARG A 304 23.90 -4.72 -0.67
CA ARG A 304 24.39 -5.42 0.54
C ARG A 304 23.96 -6.88 0.54
N TYR A 305 22.69 -7.17 0.22
CA TYR A 305 22.20 -8.53 0.09
C TYR A 305 23.01 -9.34 -0.93
N LEU A 306 23.20 -8.81 -2.15
CA LEU A 306 23.94 -9.49 -3.20
C LEU A 306 25.38 -9.77 -2.81
N VAL A 307 26.09 -8.79 -2.23
CA VAL A 307 27.52 -8.91 -1.90
C VAL A 307 27.75 -9.68 -0.61
N LYS A 308 27.01 -9.38 0.47
CA LYS A 308 27.28 -9.93 1.80
C LYS A 308 26.56 -11.26 2.03
N ILE A 309 25.33 -11.40 1.59
CA ILE A 309 24.51 -12.61 1.82
C ILE A 309 24.69 -13.60 0.67
N ARG A 310 24.48 -13.18 -0.57
CA ARG A 310 24.58 -14.05 -1.74
C ARG A 310 26.03 -14.26 -2.21
N ARG A 311 26.98 -13.53 -1.65
CA ARG A 311 28.43 -13.62 -1.96
C ARG A 311 28.74 -13.44 -3.44
N ILE A 312 27.99 -12.61 -4.15
CA ILE A 312 28.24 -12.28 -5.55
C ILE A 312 29.43 -11.30 -5.62
N PRO A 313 30.48 -11.63 -6.38
CA PRO A 313 31.59 -10.70 -6.59
C PRO A 313 31.09 -9.39 -7.24
N PRO A 314 31.52 -8.22 -6.77
CA PRO A 314 31.03 -6.91 -7.28
C PRO A 314 31.13 -6.76 -8.80
N LYS A 315 32.22 -7.25 -9.41
CA LYS A 315 32.41 -7.25 -10.88
C LYS A 315 31.43 -8.11 -11.67
N GLN A 316 30.64 -8.95 -10.98
CA GLN A 316 29.59 -9.80 -11.57
C GLN A 316 28.19 -9.28 -11.28
N ILE A 317 28.08 -8.00 -10.83
CA ILE A 317 26.82 -7.29 -10.65
C ILE A 317 26.70 -6.23 -11.73
N ALA A 318 25.60 -6.25 -12.48
CA ALA A 318 25.26 -5.22 -13.46
C ALA A 318 24.02 -4.46 -13.05
N VAL A 319 23.76 -3.33 -13.66
CA VAL A 319 22.54 -2.54 -13.50
C VAL A 319 21.80 -2.52 -14.84
N PHE A 320 20.53 -2.94 -14.87
CA PHE A 320 19.64 -2.75 -16.02
C PHE A 320 18.68 -1.62 -15.73
N ALA A 321 18.76 -0.53 -16.49
CA ALA A 321 18.11 0.72 -16.15
C ALA A 321 17.44 1.40 -17.35
N GLN A 322 16.34 2.13 -17.09
CA GLN A 322 15.73 3.04 -18.04
C GLN A 322 16.73 4.15 -18.42
N GLN A 323 16.77 4.53 -19.67
CA GLN A 323 17.73 5.53 -20.20
C GLN A 323 17.21 6.96 -19.98
N ASP A 324 17.04 7.35 -18.72
CA ASP A 324 16.63 8.68 -18.29
C ASP A 324 16.88 8.89 -16.78
N SER A 325 16.34 9.98 -16.22
CA SER A 325 16.52 10.34 -14.80
C SER A 325 16.07 9.24 -13.81
N TYR A 326 15.15 8.35 -14.17
CA TYR A 326 14.78 7.21 -13.33
C TYR A 326 15.93 6.20 -13.23
N GLY A 327 16.41 5.75 -14.37
CA GLY A 327 17.53 4.83 -14.40
C GLY A 327 18.82 5.45 -13.83
N ASP A 328 19.04 6.76 -14.07
CA ASP A 328 20.17 7.49 -13.49
C ASP A 328 20.12 7.51 -11.97
N ALA A 329 18.94 7.75 -11.39
CA ALA A 329 18.76 7.76 -9.93
C ALA A 329 19.02 6.39 -9.30
N GLY A 330 18.52 5.31 -9.93
CA GLY A 330 18.79 3.95 -9.47
C GLY A 330 20.27 3.55 -9.62
N PHE A 331 20.90 3.86 -10.76
CA PHE A 331 22.32 3.61 -10.98
C PHE A 331 23.19 4.37 -9.96
N ALA A 332 22.89 5.64 -9.72
CA ALA A 332 23.59 6.44 -8.71
C ALA A 332 23.46 5.84 -7.29
N GLY A 333 22.31 5.27 -6.97
CA GLY A 333 22.09 4.55 -5.71
C GLY A 333 22.99 3.31 -5.59
N VAL A 334 23.08 2.49 -6.63
CA VAL A 334 23.99 1.32 -6.67
C VAL A 334 25.44 1.76 -6.54
N ALA A 335 25.85 2.80 -7.28
CA ALA A 335 27.20 3.35 -7.20
C ALA A 335 27.53 3.89 -5.79
N LYS A 336 26.57 4.58 -5.15
CA LYS A 336 26.69 5.03 -3.76
C LYS A 336 26.87 3.86 -2.80
N ALA A 337 26.11 2.79 -2.94
CA ALA A 337 26.21 1.59 -2.12
C ALA A 337 27.59 0.90 -2.31
N PHE A 338 28.10 0.82 -3.53
CA PHE A 338 29.44 0.29 -3.80
C PHE A 338 30.52 1.11 -3.09
N ARG A 339 30.50 2.44 -3.23
CA ARG A 339 31.45 3.33 -2.53
C ARG A 339 31.39 3.19 -1.02
N ALA A 340 30.18 3.11 -0.45
CA ALA A 340 29.98 2.92 1.00
C ALA A 340 30.58 1.60 1.53
N MET A 341 30.71 0.58 0.67
CA MET A 341 31.37 -0.68 1.00
C MET A 341 32.85 -0.73 0.60
N GLY A 342 33.43 0.39 0.15
CA GLY A 342 34.82 0.43 -0.33
C GLY A 342 35.04 -0.30 -1.66
N LEU A 343 33.98 -0.50 -2.47
CA LEU A 343 34.02 -1.17 -3.75
C LEU A 343 34.20 -0.16 -4.90
N ASN A 344 34.80 -0.62 -6.00
CA ASN A 344 34.96 0.22 -7.19
C ASN A 344 33.62 0.30 -7.96
N ASP A 345 33.03 1.49 -8.04
CA ASP A 345 31.82 1.79 -8.77
C ASP A 345 32.03 2.10 -10.26
N GLY A 346 33.27 2.46 -10.66
CA GLY A 346 33.60 2.79 -12.06
C GLY A 346 33.56 1.58 -13.03
N ALA A 347 33.50 0.37 -12.49
CA ALA A 347 33.44 -0.87 -13.28
C ALA A 347 32.02 -1.48 -13.35
N ILE A 348 31.00 -0.81 -12.82
CA ILE A 348 29.62 -1.31 -12.85
C ILE A 348 29.12 -1.27 -14.30
N LEU A 349 28.78 -2.46 -14.85
CA LEU A 349 28.17 -2.55 -16.17
C LEU A 349 26.74 -2.00 -16.09
N ARG A 350 26.47 -0.93 -16.86
CA ARG A 350 25.16 -0.36 -17.02
C ARG A 350 24.56 -0.81 -18.36
N LEU A 351 23.43 -1.48 -18.28
CA LEU A 351 22.61 -1.94 -19.41
C LEU A 351 21.39 -1.02 -19.50
N ASN A 352 21.03 -0.54 -20.70
CA ASN A 352 19.97 0.45 -20.83
C ASN A 352 18.85 -0.02 -21.75
N TYR A 353 17.65 0.55 -21.57
CA TYR A 353 16.52 0.49 -22.50
C TYR A 353 15.83 1.85 -22.57
N ALA A 354 15.17 2.15 -23.67
CA ALA A 354 14.46 3.42 -23.86
C ALA A 354 13.11 3.42 -23.13
N ARG A 355 12.77 4.54 -22.44
CA ARG A 355 11.48 4.71 -21.75
C ARG A 355 10.31 4.37 -22.66
N ASN A 356 9.25 3.80 -22.10
CA ASN A 356 8.02 3.39 -22.79
C ASN A 356 8.22 2.34 -23.89
N THR A 357 9.38 1.69 -23.95
CA THR A 357 9.65 0.57 -24.87
C THR A 357 9.88 -0.73 -24.09
N VAL A 358 9.95 -1.83 -24.81
CA VAL A 358 10.36 -3.16 -24.33
C VAL A 358 11.56 -3.69 -25.13
N ASP A 359 12.25 -2.81 -25.84
CA ASP A 359 13.45 -3.16 -26.60
C ASP A 359 14.64 -3.28 -25.64
N VAL A 360 15.13 -4.51 -25.47
CA VAL A 360 16.21 -4.87 -24.56
C VAL A 360 17.40 -5.52 -25.28
N GLU A 361 17.38 -5.57 -26.60
CA GLU A 361 18.36 -6.33 -27.37
C GLU A 361 19.79 -5.79 -27.19
N ASP A 362 19.98 -4.47 -27.18
CA ASP A 362 21.29 -3.87 -26.93
C ASP A 362 21.82 -4.21 -25.53
N ALA A 363 20.95 -4.17 -24.53
CA ALA A 363 21.29 -4.56 -23.16
C ALA A 363 21.74 -6.04 -23.07
N ILE A 364 21.04 -6.93 -23.78
CA ILE A 364 21.38 -8.36 -23.85
C ILE A 364 22.71 -8.57 -24.56
N ASN A 365 22.96 -7.87 -25.66
CA ASN A 365 24.22 -7.98 -26.39
C ASN A 365 25.41 -7.51 -25.53
N GLN A 366 25.26 -6.43 -24.79
CA GLN A 366 26.28 -5.97 -23.84
C GLN A 366 26.48 -6.96 -22.69
N LEU A 367 25.39 -7.57 -22.18
CA LEU A 367 25.46 -8.59 -21.15
C LEU A 367 26.26 -9.83 -21.58
N LYS A 368 26.08 -10.28 -22.83
CA LYS A 368 26.81 -11.41 -23.42
C LYS A 368 28.31 -11.14 -23.55
N LEU A 369 28.71 -9.90 -23.71
CA LEU A 369 30.12 -9.50 -23.85
C LEU A 369 30.81 -9.27 -22.50
N ALA A 370 30.07 -9.26 -21.39
CA ALA A 370 30.59 -8.97 -20.05
C ALA A 370 31.63 -9.99 -19.59
N LYS A 371 32.76 -9.51 -19.09
CA LYS A 371 33.82 -10.32 -18.52
C LYS A 371 34.27 -9.73 -17.17
N PRO A 372 34.16 -10.47 -16.08
CA PRO A 372 33.58 -11.80 -15.94
C PRO A 372 32.07 -11.85 -16.23
N PRO A 373 31.50 -13.02 -16.48
CA PRO A 373 30.05 -13.18 -16.69
C PRO A 373 29.24 -12.63 -15.52
N ILE A 374 28.16 -11.91 -15.79
CA ILE A 374 27.27 -11.33 -14.78
C ILE A 374 26.47 -12.45 -14.10
N LYS A 375 26.34 -12.36 -12.77
CA LYS A 375 25.56 -13.29 -11.93
C LYS A 375 24.35 -12.64 -11.25
N ALA A 376 24.34 -11.32 -11.17
CA ALA A 376 23.21 -10.59 -10.60
C ALA A 376 22.99 -9.28 -11.36
N VAL A 377 21.73 -8.91 -11.50
CA VAL A 377 21.33 -7.64 -12.13
C VAL A 377 20.44 -6.87 -11.17
N VAL A 378 20.86 -5.66 -10.82
CA VAL A 378 20.02 -4.68 -10.13
C VAL A 378 19.20 -3.96 -11.19
N MET A 379 17.90 -4.10 -11.14
CA MET A 379 17.00 -3.66 -12.20
C MET A 379 16.22 -2.41 -11.79
N VAL A 380 16.24 -1.40 -12.66
CA VAL A 380 15.58 -0.11 -12.51
C VAL A 380 14.70 0.19 -13.76
N PRO A 381 13.88 -0.77 -14.20
CA PRO A 381 12.92 -0.61 -15.30
C PRO A 381 11.48 -0.51 -14.80
N THR A 382 10.55 -0.25 -15.73
CA THR A 382 9.12 -0.54 -15.53
C THR A 382 8.83 -2.02 -15.80
N TYR A 383 7.69 -2.52 -15.31
CA TYR A 383 7.32 -3.95 -15.29
C TYR A 383 7.45 -4.68 -16.64
N ARG A 384 7.03 -4.05 -17.76
CA ARG A 384 7.10 -4.70 -19.07
C ARG A 384 8.53 -4.88 -19.57
N ALA A 385 9.36 -3.85 -19.40
CA ALA A 385 10.77 -3.94 -19.78
C ALA A 385 11.53 -4.92 -18.87
N ALA A 386 11.18 -4.96 -17.57
CA ALA A 386 11.71 -5.95 -16.63
C ALA A 386 11.36 -7.38 -17.05
N ALA A 387 10.08 -7.65 -17.33
CA ALA A 387 9.61 -8.97 -17.77
C ALA A 387 10.29 -9.39 -19.08
N ARG A 388 10.42 -8.46 -20.05
CA ARG A 388 11.08 -8.74 -21.32
C ARG A 388 12.56 -9.07 -21.15
N PHE A 389 13.28 -8.33 -20.30
CA PHE A 389 14.69 -8.61 -20.01
C PHE A 389 14.85 -9.98 -19.34
N ILE A 390 14.02 -10.31 -18.35
CA ILE A 390 14.03 -11.62 -17.68
C ILE A 390 13.70 -12.75 -18.67
N GLU A 391 12.67 -12.58 -19.51
CA GLU A 391 12.29 -13.53 -20.55
C GLU A 391 13.49 -13.87 -21.45
N LYS A 392 14.19 -12.87 -21.95
CA LYS A 392 15.28 -13.05 -22.89
C LYS A 392 16.58 -13.57 -22.27
N THR A 393 16.76 -13.41 -20.97
CA THR A 393 18.03 -13.73 -20.31
C THR A 393 17.96 -14.97 -19.40
N ARG A 394 16.77 -15.37 -18.91
CA ARG A 394 16.62 -16.48 -17.95
C ARG A 394 17.17 -17.80 -18.47
N ASP A 395 16.94 -18.13 -19.75
CA ASP A 395 17.44 -19.38 -20.35
C ASP A 395 18.93 -19.32 -20.69
N LEU A 396 19.45 -18.13 -20.97
CA LEU A 396 20.88 -17.91 -21.23
C LEU A 396 21.70 -17.95 -19.94
N TYR A 397 21.11 -17.54 -18.81
CA TYR A 397 21.75 -17.41 -17.51
C TYR A 397 20.85 -17.99 -16.40
N PRO A 398 20.68 -19.33 -16.30
CA PRO A 398 19.73 -19.94 -15.37
C PRO A 398 19.98 -19.59 -13.88
N GLY A 399 21.24 -19.32 -13.54
CA GLY A 399 21.64 -18.94 -12.16
C GLY A 399 21.65 -17.45 -11.87
N MET A 400 21.24 -16.59 -12.82
CA MET A 400 21.25 -15.14 -12.63
C MET A 400 20.19 -14.71 -11.62
N ILE A 401 20.60 -13.83 -10.69
CA ILE A 401 19.72 -13.20 -9.71
C ILE A 401 19.20 -11.89 -10.29
N TYR A 402 17.88 -11.74 -10.32
CA TYR A 402 17.21 -10.52 -10.75
C TYR A 402 16.63 -9.81 -9.52
N THR A 403 17.00 -8.55 -9.32
CA THR A 403 16.46 -7.72 -8.26
C THR A 403 15.87 -6.45 -8.85
N ASN A 404 14.76 -5.98 -8.33
CA ASN A 404 14.08 -4.77 -8.83
C ASN A 404 13.81 -3.81 -7.68
N VAL A 405 13.85 -2.51 -7.96
CA VAL A 405 13.31 -1.50 -7.05
C VAL A 405 11.77 -1.47 -7.15
N SER A 406 11.10 -1.06 -6.08
CA SER A 406 9.64 -1.09 -5.94
C SER A 406 8.86 -0.36 -7.07
N PHE A 407 9.48 0.66 -7.67
CA PHE A 407 8.88 1.41 -8.80
C PHE A 407 8.62 0.53 -10.03
N VAL A 408 9.23 -0.65 -10.13
CA VAL A 408 8.95 -1.58 -11.23
C VAL A 408 7.45 -1.86 -11.42
N GLY A 409 6.66 -1.75 -10.35
CA GLY A 409 5.25 -2.16 -10.32
C GLY A 409 5.15 -3.66 -10.04
N SER A 410 5.31 -4.03 -8.79
CA SER A 410 5.53 -5.41 -8.34
C SER A 410 4.46 -6.40 -8.82
N THR A 411 3.18 -6.05 -8.63
CA THR A 411 2.07 -6.93 -9.04
C THR A 411 2.01 -7.04 -10.57
N ALA A 412 2.15 -5.92 -11.29
CA ALA A 412 2.15 -5.93 -12.75
C ALA A 412 3.32 -6.75 -13.31
N LEU A 413 4.52 -6.68 -12.69
CA LEU A 413 5.65 -7.54 -13.05
C LEU A 413 5.33 -9.02 -12.84
N ALA A 414 4.74 -9.36 -11.69
CA ALA A 414 4.36 -10.75 -11.40
C ALA A 414 3.37 -11.29 -12.44
N GLU A 415 2.38 -10.50 -12.84
CA GLU A 415 1.40 -10.89 -13.86
C GLU A 415 2.05 -11.10 -15.24
N GLU A 416 2.93 -10.19 -15.68
CA GLU A 416 3.67 -10.38 -16.94
C GLU A 416 4.54 -11.66 -16.90
N LEU A 417 5.22 -11.93 -15.78
CA LEU A 417 6.06 -13.13 -15.65
C LEU A 417 5.26 -14.44 -15.55
N LYS A 418 4.08 -14.43 -14.92
CA LYS A 418 3.18 -15.59 -14.86
C LYS A 418 2.77 -16.06 -16.25
N LEU A 419 2.53 -15.15 -17.18
CA LEU A 419 2.19 -15.48 -18.57
C LEU A 419 3.31 -16.25 -19.27
N LEU A 420 4.57 -16.05 -18.84
CA LEU A 420 5.73 -16.76 -19.39
C LEU A 420 5.99 -18.13 -18.73
N GLY A 421 5.45 -18.33 -17.53
CA GLY A 421 5.52 -19.58 -16.77
C GLY A 421 6.40 -19.55 -15.51
N PRO A 422 6.32 -20.61 -14.66
CA PRO A 422 6.89 -20.63 -13.31
C PRO A 422 8.39 -20.36 -13.23
N ARG A 423 9.17 -20.79 -14.23
CA ARG A 423 10.63 -20.55 -14.27
C ARG A 423 11.01 -19.09 -14.37
N TYR A 424 10.11 -18.23 -14.89
CA TYR A 424 10.36 -16.78 -15.04
C TYR A 424 9.97 -16.00 -13.79
N THR A 425 9.03 -16.50 -12.99
CA THR A 425 8.65 -15.90 -11.71
C THR A 425 9.63 -16.25 -10.60
N ASN A 426 10.00 -17.52 -10.49
CA ASN A 426 10.73 -18.05 -9.34
C ASN A 426 12.04 -17.30 -9.05
N GLY A 427 12.16 -16.77 -7.84
CA GLY A 427 13.38 -16.12 -7.34
C GLY A 427 13.59 -14.68 -7.84
N VAL A 428 12.64 -14.07 -8.54
CA VAL A 428 12.71 -12.65 -8.89
C VAL A 428 12.46 -11.80 -7.65
N ILE A 429 13.44 -11.00 -7.28
CA ILE A 429 13.43 -10.17 -6.07
C ILE A 429 12.90 -8.78 -6.40
N VAL A 430 12.06 -8.24 -5.52
CA VAL A 430 11.61 -6.84 -5.57
C VAL A 430 11.67 -6.26 -4.16
N THR A 431 12.31 -5.10 -4.01
CA THR A 431 12.19 -4.30 -2.79
C THR A 431 10.82 -3.67 -2.73
N GLN A 432 10.28 -3.49 -1.53
CA GLN A 432 9.00 -2.85 -1.31
C GLN A 432 9.17 -1.69 -0.32
N VAL A 433 8.33 -0.68 -0.45
CA VAL A 433 8.27 0.47 0.45
C VAL A 433 6.99 0.48 1.29
N VAL A 434 6.21 -0.58 1.16
CA VAL A 434 5.01 -0.92 1.94
C VAL A 434 5.10 -2.38 2.36
N PRO A 435 4.41 -2.81 3.43
CA PRO A 435 4.34 -4.21 3.84
C PRO A 435 3.76 -5.10 2.73
N ALA A 436 3.98 -6.41 2.85
CA ALA A 436 3.42 -7.37 1.91
C ALA A 436 1.89 -7.24 1.82
N VAL A 437 1.36 -7.11 0.59
CA VAL A 437 -0.10 -7.02 0.36
C VAL A 437 -0.84 -8.29 0.79
N SER A 438 -0.15 -9.42 0.88
CA SER A 438 -0.66 -10.66 1.47
C SER A 438 -0.63 -10.66 3.00
N GLY A 439 0.01 -9.65 3.61
CA GLY A 439 0.19 -9.54 5.05
C GLY A 439 -1.07 -9.15 5.80
N TYR A 440 -0.91 -9.00 7.12
CA TYR A 440 -1.98 -8.80 8.08
C TYR A 440 -1.71 -7.63 9.04
N SER A 441 -0.79 -6.74 8.68
CA SER A 441 -0.66 -5.49 9.42
C SER A 441 -1.98 -4.71 9.36
N SER A 442 -2.30 -3.93 10.39
CA SER A 442 -3.58 -3.21 10.43
C SER A 442 -3.78 -2.31 9.21
N ALA A 443 -2.72 -1.65 8.72
CA ALA A 443 -2.77 -0.85 7.49
C ALA A 443 -3.17 -1.68 6.26
N VAL A 444 -2.61 -2.89 6.12
CA VAL A 444 -2.92 -3.78 4.98
C VAL A 444 -4.35 -4.29 5.05
N LEU A 445 -4.83 -4.66 6.25
CA LEU A 445 -6.22 -5.11 6.43
C LEU A 445 -7.20 -3.97 6.16
N GLU A 446 -6.91 -2.78 6.67
CA GLU A 446 -7.72 -1.59 6.43
C GLU A 446 -7.80 -1.23 4.94
N TYR A 447 -6.67 -1.28 4.24
CA TYR A 447 -6.60 -1.10 2.79
C TYR A 447 -7.45 -2.14 2.05
N LYS A 448 -7.29 -3.44 2.35
CA LYS A 448 -8.05 -4.52 1.71
C LYS A 448 -9.56 -4.37 1.89
N ASN A 449 -9.98 -4.05 3.12
CA ASN A 449 -11.40 -3.84 3.43
C ASN A 449 -11.97 -2.64 2.68
N ALA A 450 -11.23 -1.52 2.66
CA ALA A 450 -11.64 -0.33 1.94
C ALA A 450 -11.67 -0.55 0.42
N LEU A 451 -10.63 -1.22 -0.13
CA LEU A 451 -10.57 -1.55 -1.56
C LEU A 451 -11.77 -2.40 -1.98
N ALA A 452 -12.06 -3.48 -1.24
CA ALA A 452 -13.19 -4.35 -1.52
C ALA A 452 -14.53 -3.61 -1.43
N LYS A 453 -14.67 -2.64 -0.52
CA LYS A 453 -15.88 -1.84 -0.35
C LYS A 453 -16.11 -0.88 -1.50
N TYR A 454 -15.08 -0.11 -1.87
CA TYR A 454 -15.23 0.99 -2.83
C TYR A 454 -14.96 0.60 -4.27
N PHE A 455 -14.17 -0.44 -4.48
CA PHE A 455 -13.78 -0.93 -5.81
C PHE A 455 -13.90 -2.46 -5.87
N PRO A 456 -15.12 -3.02 -5.77
CA PRO A 456 -15.32 -4.46 -5.77
C PRO A 456 -14.80 -5.07 -7.08
N GLY A 457 -14.02 -6.14 -6.96
CA GLY A 457 -13.35 -6.81 -8.08
C GLY A 457 -11.89 -6.40 -8.30
N GLU A 458 -11.43 -5.30 -7.70
CA GLU A 458 -10.02 -4.95 -7.72
C GLU A 458 -9.22 -5.79 -6.71
N ALA A 459 -8.09 -6.31 -7.17
CA ALA A 459 -7.18 -7.08 -6.31
C ALA A 459 -6.19 -6.17 -5.55
N PRO A 460 -5.77 -6.54 -4.33
CA PRO A 460 -4.73 -5.82 -3.63
C PRO A 460 -3.41 -5.77 -4.42
N ASP A 461 -2.82 -4.58 -4.50
CA ASP A 461 -1.63 -4.27 -5.27
C ASP A 461 -0.65 -3.42 -4.45
N TYR A 462 0.68 -3.60 -4.65
CA TYR A 462 1.69 -2.85 -3.90
C TYR A 462 1.67 -1.35 -4.20
N VAL A 463 1.41 -0.97 -5.45
CA VAL A 463 1.35 0.45 -5.86
C VAL A 463 0.11 1.11 -5.29
N SER A 464 -1.04 0.45 -5.34
CA SER A 464 -2.26 1.01 -4.75
C SER A 464 -2.22 1.00 -3.22
N LEU A 465 -1.56 0.04 -2.57
CA LEU A 465 -1.30 0.11 -1.13
C LEU A 465 -0.42 1.32 -0.78
N GLU A 466 0.61 1.61 -1.58
CA GLU A 466 1.43 2.81 -1.38
C GLU A 466 0.61 4.09 -1.54
N GLY A 467 -0.22 4.18 -2.58
CA GLY A 467 -1.15 5.30 -2.78
C GLY A 467 -2.11 5.48 -1.61
N PHE A 468 -2.66 4.40 -1.10
CA PHE A 468 -3.52 4.39 0.08
C PHE A 468 -2.81 4.92 1.34
N VAL A 469 -1.60 4.45 1.59
CA VAL A 469 -0.79 4.88 2.75
C VAL A 469 -0.39 6.35 2.62
N ALA A 470 0.14 6.77 1.46
CA ALA A 470 0.52 8.16 1.22
C ALA A 470 -0.68 9.11 1.41
N ALA A 471 -1.85 8.75 0.88
CA ALA A 471 -3.07 9.52 1.07
C ALA A 471 -3.51 9.58 2.55
N ASN A 472 -3.38 8.48 3.31
CA ASN A 472 -3.69 8.50 4.75
C ASN A 472 -2.72 9.39 5.55
N VAL A 473 -1.42 9.42 5.21
CA VAL A 473 -0.47 10.38 5.81
C VAL A 473 -0.91 11.80 5.54
N LEU A 474 -1.28 12.13 4.31
CA LEU A 474 -1.78 13.45 3.92
C LEU A 474 -3.07 13.81 4.68
N ILE A 475 -4.03 12.88 4.78
CA ILE A 475 -5.28 13.06 5.54
C ILE A 475 -4.97 13.39 7.01
N GLN A 476 -3.99 12.73 7.64
CA GLN A 476 -3.58 13.05 9.01
C GLN A 476 -2.99 14.47 9.12
N GLY A 477 -2.22 14.90 8.11
CA GLY A 477 -1.73 16.27 8.03
C GLY A 477 -2.85 17.28 7.94
N ILE A 478 -3.83 17.07 7.05
CA ILE A 478 -4.99 17.95 6.87
C ILE A 478 -5.82 18.04 8.16
N LYS A 479 -6.12 16.89 8.80
CA LYS A 479 -6.86 16.86 10.08
C LYS A 479 -6.17 17.69 11.17
N ARG A 480 -4.84 17.58 11.26
CA ARG A 480 -4.05 18.33 12.26
C ARG A 480 -3.93 19.82 11.95
N ALA A 481 -3.92 20.19 10.67
CA ALA A 481 -3.92 21.58 10.24
C ALA A 481 -5.24 22.30 10.60
N GLY A 482 -6.35 21.54 10.65
CA GLY A 482 -7.67 22.03 11.09
C GLY A 482 -8.43 22.82 10.03
N PRO A 483 -9.58 23.43 10.41
CA PRO A 483 -10.55 23.97 9.46
C PRO A 483 -10.06 25.20 8.68
N GLN A 484 -9.10 25.96 9.20
CA GLN A 484 -8.48 27.10 8.52
C GLN A 484 -7.30 26.64 7.64
N LEU A 485 -7.52 25.61 6.84
CA LEU A 485 -6.52 25.01 5.99
C LEU A 485 -6.07 25.97 4.87
N ASP A 486 -4.76 26.14 4.76
CA ASP A 486 -4.06 26.70 3.61
C ASP A 486 -2.73 25.92 3.38
N THR A 487 -2.02 26.26 2.31
CA THR A 487 -0.80 25.52 1.95
C THR A 487 0.28 25.65 3.02
N GLU A 488 0.55 26.87 3.50
CA GLU A 488 1.61 27.13 4.48
C GLU A 488 1.31 26.43 5.82
N ARG A 489 0.08 26.52 6.28
CA ARG A 489 -0.37 25.84 7.50
C ARG A 489 -0.26 24.32 7.41
N LEU A 490 -0.59 23.74 6.25
CA LEU A 490 -0.40 22.32 6.05
C LEU A 490 1.08 21.94 6.06
N ILE A 491 1.94 22.70 5.39
CA ILE A 491 3.40 22.47 5.38
C ILE A 491 3.95 22.52 6.81
N ASP A 492 3.66 23.60 7.57
CA ASP A 492 4.12 23.72 8.95
C ASP A 492 3.62 22.57 9.83
N THR A 493 2.39 22.11 9.59
CA THR A 493 1.82 20.96 10.30
C THR A 493 2.57 19.66 9.93
N LEU A 494 2.81 19.41 8.64
CA LEU A 494 3.55 18.24 8.18
C LEU A 494 4.96 18.21 8.79
N GLU A 495 5.70 19.32 8.77
CA GLU A 495 7.03 19.43 9.35
C GLU A 495 7.09 19.14 10.86
N THR A 496 5.97 19.16 11.56
CA THR A 496 5.88 18.81 12.98
C THR A 496 5.38 17.40 13.26
N MET A 497 4.93 16.67 12.22
CA MET A 497 4.43 15.31 12.39
C MET A 497 5.56 14.34 12.75
N ARG A 498 5.45 13.75 13.93
CA ARG A 498 6.38 12.74 14.44
C ARG A 498 5.59 11.53 14.92
N ASN A 499 6.24 10.37 14.87
CA ASN A 499 5.73 9.13 15.44
C ASN A 499 4.29 8.80 14.97
N LEU A 500 3.99 9.08 13.69
CA LEU A 500 2.71 8.70 13.11
C LEU A 500 2.69 7.19 12.89
N ASP A 501 1.83 6.49 13.61
CA ASP A 501 1.56 5.07 13.42
C ASP A 501 0.30 4.89 12.57
N LEU A 502 0.46 4.30 11.40
CA LEU A 502 -0.63 3.89 10.52
C LEU A 502 -0.77 2.35 10.46
N GLY A 503 -0.13 1.64 11.38
CA GLY A 503 -0.18 0.18 11.41
C GLY A 503 0.65 -0.53 10.34
N LEU A 504 1.73 0.13 9.89
CA LEU A 504 2.68 -0.44 8.92
C LEU A 504 3.78 -1.28 9.59
N GLY A 505 3.86 -1.27 10.92
CA GLY A 505 4.97 -1.84 11.67
C GLY A 505 6.22 -0.94 11.67
N THR A 506 6.10 0.30 11.23
CA THR A 506 7.12 1.33 11.31
C THR A 506 6.47 2.68 11.59
N SER A 507 7.18 3.54 12.32
CA SER A 507 6.73 4.90 12.61
C SER A 507 7.06 5.82 11.44
N LEU A 508 6.14 6.72 11.10
CA LEU A 508 6.28 7.72 10.05
C LEU A 508 6.45 9.12 10.65
N GLY A 509 7.12 10.02 9.93
CA GLY A 509 7.24 11.39 10.38
C GLY A 509 8.01 12.26 9.40
N PHE A 510 7.81 13.59 9.55
CA PHE A 510 8.53 14.60 8.80
C PHE A 510 9.22 15.58 9.74
N GLY A 511 10.16 16.36 9.21
CA GLY A 511 10.82 17.45 9.91
C GLY A 511 11.22 18.56 8.95
N ARG A 512 11.56 19.73 9.48
CA ARG A 512 12.09 20.84 8.68
C ARG A 512 13.33 20.49 7.86
N SER A 513 14.13 19.56 8.37
CA SER A 513 15.35 19.07 7.69
C SER A 513 15.11 17.80 6.89
N GLU A 514 13.91 17.22 6.94
CA GLU A 514 13.61 15.97 6.25
C GLU A 514 12.14 15.84 5.91
N HIS A 515 11.85 15.83 4.62
CA HIS A 515 10.50 15.65 4.08
C HIS A 515 10.25 14.23 3.55
N GLN A 516 10.91 13.22 4.14
CA GLN A 516 10.68 11.80 3.86
C GLN A 516 10.12 11.11 5.10
N ALA A 517 8.92 10.51 4.99
CA ALA A 517 8.22 9.95 6.13
C ALA A 517 8.73 8.55 6.54
N SER A 518 9.21 7.75 5.58
CA SER A 518 9.63 6.37 5.80
C SER A 518 10.97 6.07 5.14
N HIS A 519 11.82 5.35 5.87
CA HIS A 519 13.10 4.78 5.37
C HIS A 519 13.04 3.26 5.31
N LYS A 520 11.87 2.68 5.62
CA LYS A 520 11.74 1.22 5.71
C LYS A 520 11.70 0.59 4.33
N ILE A 521 12.54 -0.42 4.16
CA ILE A 521 12.56 -1.32 3.00
C ILE A 521 12.12 -2.71 3.45
N TRP A 522 11.26 -3.33 2.68
CA TRP A 522 10.93 -4.75 2.79
C TRP A 522 11.47 -5.48 1.59
N GLY A 523 12.06 -6.65 1.81
CA GLY A 523 12.45 -7.56 0.74
C GLY A 523 11.33 -8.53 0.40
N THR A 524 11.14 -8.80 -0.87
CA THR A 524 10.24 -9.85 -1.36
C THR A 524 10.86 -10.61 -2.53
N ALA A 525 10.49 -11.88 -2.68
CA ALA A 525 10.83 -12.69 -3.84
C ALA A 525 9.61 -13.43 -4.37
N LEU A 526 9.47 -13.53 -5.69
CA LEU A 526 8.44 -14.34 -6.31
C LEU A 526 8.71 -15.82 -6.15
N ASP A 527 7.70 -16.57 -5.79
CA ASP A 527 7.68 -18.04 -5.86
C ASP A 527 7.27 -18.53 -7.28
N GLU A 528 7.25 -19.84 -7.47
CA GLU A 528 6.87 -20.47 -8.75
C GLU A 528 5.42 -20.16 -9.16
N SER A 529 4.55 -19.85 -8.19
CA SER A 529 3.16 -19.46 -8.46
C SER A 529 3.01 -17.96 -8.80
N GLY A 530 4.12 -17.23 -8.79
CA GLY A 530 4.13 -15.77 -9.01
C GLY A 530 3.56 -14.97 -7.84
N ARG A 531 3.62 -15.49 -6.61
CA ARG A 531 3.26 -14.79 -5.39
C ARG A 531 4.51 -14.30 -4.68
N TYR A 532 4.48 -13.08 -4.18
CA TYR A 532 5.56 -12.52 -3.38
C TYR A 532 5.60 -13.13 -1.99
N GLN A 533 6.74 -13.69 -1.65
CA GLN A 533 7.09 -14.17 -0.32
C GLN A 533 8.07 -13.20 0.34
N PRO A 534 7.99 -12.99 1.67
CA PRO A 534 8.97 -12.18 2.38
C PRO A 534 10.39 -12.70 2.18
N LEU A 535 11.32 -11.78 1.96
CA LEU A 535 12.75 -12.05 1.84
C LEU A 535 13.51 -11.14 2.81
N ASP A 536 14.34 -11.73 3.65
CA ASP A 536 15.26 -10.97 4.48
C ASP A 536 16.46 -10.50 3.62
N LEU A 537 16.67 -9.19 3.59
CA LEU A 537 17.77 -8.55 2.86
C LEU A 537 18.99 -8.24 3.75
N GLU A 538 18.89 -8.50 5.08
CA GLU A 538 19.94 -8.21 6.08
C GLU A 538 20.67 -9.48 6.53
#